data_3448132a9551c2b00814537851b37326
#
_entry.id   3448132a9551c2b00814537851b37326
#
_cell.length_a   1.000
_cell.length_b   1.000
_cell.length_c   1.000
_cell.angle_alpha   90.00
_cell.angle_beta   90.00
_cell.angle_gamma   90.00
#
_symmetry.space_group_name_H-M   'P 1'
#
loop_
_entity.id
_entity.type
_entity.pdbx_description
1 polymer ?
#
loop_
_entity_poly.entity_id
_entity_poly.type
_entity_poly.pdbx_seq_one_letter_code
_entity_poly.pdbx_strand_id
1 'polypeptide(L)'
;MYLLAINHSVKDYDTWKAGYDAMPPTVAGAKFARVNRSVDDPNVITVVSGFESLDTLNAFAADPRLKDAMVEAGVIGSPRIEIVEEVEAI
;
A
#
# COMPACT_ATOMS: atom_id res chain seq x y z
N MET A 1 3.85 -4.68 -15.99
CA MET A 1 3.49 -3.92 -14.79
C MET A 1 3.86 -4.72 -13.55
N TYR A 2 4.50 -4.11 -12.61
CA TYR A 2 4.82 -4.73 -11.33
C TYR A 2 3.87 -4.21 -10.26
N LEU A 3 3.37 -5.11 -9.42
CA LEU A 3 2.38 -4.76 -8.41
C LEU A 3 2.96 -4.92 -7.01
N LEU A 4 2.68 -3.95 -6.17
CA LEU A 4 2.97 -3.99 -4.74
C LEU A 4 1.65 -4.14 -4.00
N ALA A 5 1.48 -5.25 -3.31
CA ALA A 5 0.31 -5.50 -2.46
C ALA A 5 0.72 -5.40 -0.99
N ILE A 6 0.08 -4.51 -0.26
CA ILE A 6 0.32 -4.32 1.17
C ILE A 6 -0.99 -4.58 1.91
N ASN A 7 -1.00 -5.62 2.74
CA ASN A 7 -2.15 -5.98 3.57
C ASN A 7 -1.81 -5.72 5.03
N HIS A 8 -2.69 -5.00 5.73
CA HIS A 8 -2.50 -4.70 7.15
C HIS A 8 -3.81 -4.37 7.84
N SER A 9 -3.77 -4.47 9.17
CA SER A 9 -4.85 -4.00 10.03
C SER A 9 -4.54 -2.59 10.51
N VAL A 10 -5.57 -1.79 10.73
CA VAL A 10 -5.45 -0.43 11.26
C VAL A 10 -6.36 -0.26 12.47
N LYS A 11 -6.05 0.72 13.31
CA LYS A 11 -6.86 1.05 14.48
C LYS A 11 -8.21 1.64 14.08
N ASP A 12 -8.20 2.49 13.04
CA ASP A 12 -9.38 3.17 12.52
C ASP A 12 -9.17 3.50 11.04
N TYR A 13 -10.09 3.05 10.20
CA TYR A 13 -9.97 3.24 8.76
C TYR A 13 -9.89 4.72 8.37
N ASP A 14 -10.76 5.56 8.89
CA ASP A 14 -10.83 6.96 8.48
C ASP A 14 -9.54 7.71 8.84
N THR A 15 -8.97 7.43 10.00
CA THR A 15 -7.68 8.00 10.41
C THR A 15 -6.57 7.52 9.47
N TRP A 16 -6.53 6.21 9.17
CA TRP A 16 -5.55 5.67 8.24
C TRP A 16 -5.68 6.29 6.85
N LYS A 17 -6.91 6.40 6.35
CA LYS A 17 -7.17 6.92 5.00
C LYS A 17 -6.70 8.37 4.86
N ALA A 18 -6.88 9.19 5.89
CA ALA A 18 -6.38 10.56 5.89
C ALA A 18 -4.85 10.62 5.77
N GLY A 19 -4.14 9.75 6.49
CA GLY A 19 -2.69 9.63 6.38
C GLY A 19 -2.25 9.11 5.02
N TYR A 20 -2.96 8.11 4.48
CA TYR A 20 -2.70 7.58 3.15
C TYR A 20 -2.89 8.65 2.07
N ASP A 21 -3.96 9.43 2.14
CA ASP A 21 -4.25 10.47 1.14
C ASP A 21 -3.20 11.58 1.13
N ALA A 22 -2.51 11.79 2.26
CA ALA A 22 -1.42 12.76 2.34
C ALA A 22 -0.16 12.29 1.58
N MET A 23 0.04 10.98 1.43
CA MET A 23 1.21 10.43 0.73
C MET A 23 0.86 9.08 0.06
N PRO A 24 0.04 9.12 -1.01
CA PRO A 24 -0.32 7.89 -1.72
C PRO A 24 0.86 7.38 -2.57
N PRO A 25 0.86 6.09 -2.96
CA PRO A 25 1.94 5.51 -3.78
C PRO A 25 2.21 6.24 -5.09
N THR A 26 1.23 6.93 -5.64
CA THR A 26 1.37 7.67 -6.90
C THR A 26 2.40 8.80 -6.81
N VAL A 27 2.63 9.37 -5.63
CA VAL A 27 3.70 10.39 -5.46
C VAL A 27 5.09 9.77 -5.55
N ALA A 28 5.21 8.46 -5.38
CA ALA A 28 6.48 7.72 -5.49
C ALA A 28 6.66 7.05 -6.85
N GLY A 29 5.80 7.35 -7.82
CA GLY A 29 5.91 6.85 -9.18
C GLY A 29 4.96 5.72 -9.57
N ALA A 30 4.05 5.32 -8.68
CA ALA A 30 3.02 4.35 -9.04
C ALA A 30 2.09 4.95 -10.11
N LYS A 31 1.71 4.15 -11.09
CA LYS A 31 0.77 4.55 -12.13
C LYS A 31 -0.67 4.52 -11.65
N PHE A 32 -0.94 3.67 -10.67
CA PHE A 32 -2.24 3.61 -10.00
C PHE A 32 -2.05 3.07 -8.58
N ALA A 33 -3.05 3.33 -7.74
CA ALA A 33 -3.13 2.73 -6.42
C ALA A 33 -4.61 2.46 -6.13
N ARG A 34 -4.89 1.25 -5.63
CA ARG A 34 -6.25 0.83 -5.29
C ARG A 34 -6.31 0.45 -3.84
N VAL A 35 -7.25 1.05 -3.13
CA VAL A 35 -7.48 0.77 -1.71
C VAL A 35 -8.67 -0.18 -1.60
N ASN A 36 -8.46 -1.29 -0.93
CA ASN A 36 -9.47 -2.32 -0.74
C ASN A 36 -9.64 -2.59 0.75
N ARG A 37 -10.87 -2.85 1.17
CA ARG A 37 -11.18 -3.20 2.55
C ARG A 37 -11.70 -4.63 2.59
N SER A 38 -11.36 -5.37 3.64
CA SER A 38 -11.94 -6.68 3.86
C SER A 38 -13.46 -6.56 3.97
N VAL A 39 -14.16 -7.51 3.36
CA VAL A 39 -15.63 -7.57 3.44
C VAL A 39 -16.09 -7.83 4.88
N ASP A 40 -15.30 -8.59 5.64
CA ASP A 40 -15.63 -8.99 7.01
C ASP A 40 -15.19 -7.98 8.06
N ASP A 41 -14.11 -7.23 7.79
CA ASP A 41 -13.54 -6.27 8.75
C ASP A 41 -13.08 -5.00 8.02
N PRO A 42 -13.77 -3.85 8.24
CA PRO A 42 -13.41 -2.60 7.56
C PRO A 42 -12.04 -2.04 7.98
N ASN A 43 -11.43 -2.55 9.03
CA ASN A 43 -10.11 -2.13 9.49
C ASN A 43 -8.99 -3.06 8.99
N VAL A 44 -9.28 -3.99 8.11
CA VAL A 44 -8.29 -4.78 7.37
C VAL A 44 -8.25 -4.27 5.94
N ILE A 45 -7.09 -3.79 5.52
CA ILE A 45 -6.94 -3.05 4.27
C ILE A 45 -5.89 -3.71 3.40
N THR A 46 -6.16 -3.76 2.09
CA THR A 46 -5.17 -4.17 1.09
C THR A 46 -5.03 -3.07 0.06
N VAL A 47 -3.83 -2.50 -0.03
CA VAL A 47 -3.49 -1.51 -1.06
C VAL A 47 -2.70 -2.21 -2.14
N VAL A 48 -3.18 -2.08 -3.39
CA VAL A 48 -2.48 -2.58 -4.56
C VAL A 48 -2.06 -1.39 -5.41
N SER A 49 -0.76 -1.25 -5.63
CA SER A 49 -0.20 -0.20 -6.48
C SER A 49 0.60 -0.79 -7.61
N GLY A 50 0.55 -0.14 -8.77
CA GLY A 50 1.20 -0.61 -9.98
C GLY A 50 2.34 0.30 -10.40
N PHE A 51 3.48 -0.31 -10.76
CA PHE A 51 4.69 0.39 -11.19
C PHE A 51 5.17 -0.18 -12.51
N GLU A 52 5.65 0.68 -13.40
CA GLU A 52 6.25 0.23 -14.66
C GLU A 52 7.65 -0.34 -14.47
N SER A 53 8.36 0.12 -13.43
CA SER A 53 9.74 -0.29 -13.12
C SER A 53 9.80 -1.00 -11.78
N LEU A 54 10.44 -2.16 -11.77
CA LEU A 54 10.70 -2.89 -10.52
C LEU A 54 11.62 -2.10 -9.59
N ASP A 55 12.59 -1.37 -10.14
CA ASP A 55 13.50 -0.53 -9.35
C ASP A 55 12.74 0.56 -8.60
N THR A 56 11.79 1.22 -9.26
CA THR A 56 10.96 2.24 -8.62
C THR A 56 10.09 1.64 -7.53
N LEU A 57 9.50 0.47 -7.78
CA LEU A 57 8.70 -0.24 -6.79
C LEU A 57 9.55 -0.62 -5.57
N ASN A 58 10.72 -1.21 -5.80
CA ASN A 58 11.61 -1.62 -4.71
C ASN A 58 12.09 -0.43 -3.88
N ALA A 59 12.39 0.70 -4.52
CA ALA A 59 12.77 1.92 -3.82
C ALA A 59 11.66 2.41 -2.90
N PHE A 60 10.42 2.38 -3.37
CA PHE A 60 9.26 2.76 -2.56
C PHE A 60 9.05 1.78 -1.40
N ALA A 61 9.06 0.48 -1.68
CA ALA A 61 8.82 -0.55 -0.66
C ALA A 61 9.88 -0.55 0.44
N ALA A 62 11.12 -0.16 0.11
CA ALA A 62 12.24 -0.11 1.05
C ALA A 62 12.43 1.26 1.71
N ASP A 63 11.66 2.27 1.32
CA ASP A 63 11.78 3.62 1.85
C ASP A 63 11.36 3.64 3.33
N PRO A 64 12.25 4.04 4.26
CA PRO A 64 11.90 4.08 5.68
C PRO A 64 10.75 5.05 5.99
N ARG A 65 10.51 6.05 5.14
CA ARG A 65 9.37 6.98 5.30
C ARG A 65 8.03 6.27 5.13
N LEU A 66 7.98 5.20 4.31
CA LEU A 66 6.75 4.41 4.15
C LEU A 66 6.41 3.70 5.46
N LYS A 67 7.38 3.08 6.10
CA LYS A 67 7.19 2.42 7.39
C LYS A 67 6.73 3.41 8.46
N ASP A 68 7.39 4.57 8.54
CA ASP A 68 7.04 5.60 9.51
C ASP A 68 5.62 6.14 9.26
N ALA A 69 5.27 6.36 8.00
CA ALA A 69 3.92 6.80 7.64
C ALA A 69 2.84 5.79 8.04
N MET A 70 3.11 4.48 7.85
CA MET A 70 2.18 3.44 8.27
C MET A 70 1.98 3.41 9.77
N VAL A 71 3.06 3.54 10.54
CA VAL A 71 2.98 3.58 12.01
C VAL A 71 2.16 4.79 12.47
N GLU A 72 2.44 5.97 11.92
CA GLU A 72 1.72 7.20 12.26
C GLU A 72 0.23 7.13 11.86
N ALA A 73 -0.08 6.46 10.76
CA ALA A 73 -1.46 6.28 10.31
C ALA A 73 -2.23 5.22 11.10
N GLY A 74 -1.60 4.55 12.06
CA GLY A 74 -2.27 3.61 12.96
C GLY A 74 -2.27 2.17 12.48
N VAL A 75 -1.33 1.78 11.63
CA VAL A 75 -1.17 0.36 11.22
C VAL A 75 -0.76 -0.46 12.43
N ILE A 76 -1.44 -1.59 12.64
CA ILE A 76 -1.24 -2.49 13.77
C ILE A 76 -0.45 -3.71 13.29
N GLY A 77 0.58 -4.07 14.04
CA GLY A 77 1.40 -5.23 13.74
C GLY A 77 2.27 -5.05 12.51
N SER A 78 2.72 -6.16 11.92
CA SER A 78 3.57 -6.14 10.74
C SER A 78 2.74 -6.25 9.47
N PRO A 79 2.87 -5.32 8.51
CA PRO A 79 2.20 -5.44 7.24
C PRO A 79 2.68 -6.66 6.47
N ARG A 80 1.77 -7.32 5.77
CA ARG A 80 2.14 -8.34 4.79
C ARG A 80 2.37 -7.64 3.45
N ILE A 81 3.57 -7.80 2.92
CA ILE A 81 3.98 -7.17 1.66
C ILE A 81 4.29 -8.25 0.65
N GLU A 82 3.74 -8.12 -0.56
CA GLU A 82 4.01 -9.02 -1.66
C GLU A 82 4.26 -8.21 -2.94
N ILE A 83 5.31 -8.59 -3.65
CA ILE A 83 5.67 -7.96 -4.92
C ILE A 83 5.49 -9.00 -6.00
N VAL A 84 4.68 -8.69 -7.01
CA VAL A 84 4.35 -9.60 -8.09
C VAL A 84 4.49 -8.92 -9.45
N GLU A 85 4.72 -9.72 -10.48
CA GLU A 85 4.65 -9.26 -11.85
C GLU A 85 3.28 -9.62 -12.41
N GLU A 86 2.57 -8.64 -12.96
CA GLU A 86 1.30 -8.90 -13.64
C GLU A 86 1.58 -9.53 -15.00
N VAL A 87 1.17 -10.77 -15.17
CA VAL A 87 1.41 -11.53 -16.40
C VAL A 87 0.21 -11.54 -17.33
N GLU A 88 -0.97 -11.22 -16.82
CA GLU A 88 -2.21 -11.14 -17.61
C GLU A 88 -3.23 -10.29 -16.89
N ALA A 89 -3.91 -9.43 -17.63
CA ALA A 89 -5.04 -8.63 -17.15
C ALA A 89 -6.15 -8.69 -18.19
N ILE A 90 -7.36 -9.02 -17.76
CA ILE A 90 -8.54 -9.17 -18.64
C ILE A 90 -9.60 -8.14 -18.28
#